data_a72c6ad3d44e233786f77eb4c2766772
#
_entry.id   a72c6ad3d44e233786f77eb4c2766772
#
_cell.length_a   1.000
_cell.length_b   1.000
_cell.length_c   1.000
_cell.angle_alpha   90.00
_cell.angle_beta   90.00
_cell.angle_gamma   90.00
#
_symmetry.space_group_name_H-M   'P 1'
#
loop_
_entity.id
_entity.type
_entity.pdbx_description
1 polymer ?
#
loop_
_entity_poly.entity_id
_entity_poly.type
_entity_poly.pdbx_seq_one_letter_code
_entity_poly.pdbx_strand_id
1 'polypeptide(L)'
;MKAINTEKAPAAIGPYSQAIEANGFVFASGQIPIDPATGNFPEGGIKEQTRQSLTNAKSILEAAGTDLAHVVKTTVFLSDMANFGAMNEVYAEFFSAPY
;
A
#
# COMPACT_ATOMS: atom_id res chain seq x y z
N MET A 1 3.76 -17.73 12.21
CA MET A 1 3.60 -16.56 11.33
C MET A 1 4.94 -16.11 10.77
N LYS A 2 4.92 -15.42 9.65
CA LYS A 2 6.14 -15.04 8.95
C LYS A 2 6.11 -13.54 8.65
N ALA A 3 7.16 -12.83 9.03
CA ALA A 3 7.32 -11.41 8.69
C ALA A 3 7.76 -11.26 7.23
N ILE A 4 7.16 -10.32 6.53
CA ILE A 4 7.49 -9.97 5.15
C ILE A 4 8.27 -8.66 5.17
N ASN A 5 9.33 -8.60 4.39
CA ASN A 5 10.18 -7.41 4.30
C ASN A 5 10.66 -7.21 2.86
N THR A 6 10.68 -5.97 2.39
CA THR A 6 11.20 -5.61 1.08
C THR A 6 11.78 -4.21 1.09
N GLU A 7 12.85 -4.01 0.32
CA GLU A 7 13.44 -2.69 0.12
C GLU A 7 12.65 -1.83 -0.89
N LYS A 8 11.69 -2.43 -1.59
CA LYS A 8 10.84 -1.74 -2.57
C LYS A 8 9.66 -1.00 -1.94
N ALA A 9 9.57 -1.01 -0.63
CA ALA A 9 8.62 -0.22 0.15
C ALA A 9 9.36 0.39 1.35
N PRO A 10 8.78 1.45 1.98
CA PRO A 10 9.42 2.07 3.13
C PRO A 10 9.68 1.05 4.25
N ALA A 11 10.88 1.11 4.82
CA ALA A 11 11.26 0.23 5.93
C ALA A 11 10.38 0.47 7.16
N ALA A 12 10.15 -0.58 7.93
CA ALA A 12 9.50 -0.46 9.22
C ALA A 12 10.45 0.23 10.20
N ILE A 13 10.14 1.46 10.57
CA ILE A 13 10.98 2.29 11.44
C ILE A 13 10.55 2.26 12.91
N GLY A 14 9.69 1.33 13.28
CA GLY A 14 9.16 1.18 14.63
C GLY A 14 8.94 -0.28 14.97
N PRO A 15 8.26 -0.57 16.07
CA PRO A 15 7.98 -1.94 16.49
C PRO A 15 6.83 -2.56 15.70
N TYR A 16 7.01 -2.70 14.38
CA TYR A 16 6.03 -3.35 13.49
C TYR A 16 6.75 -3.98 12.29
N SER A 17 6.05 -4.82 11.55
CA SER A 17 6.52 -5.40 10.29
C SER A 17 5.79 -4.75 9.12
N GLN A 18 6.40 -4.74 7.95
CA GLN A 18 5.71 -4.29 6.73
C GLN A 18 4.47 -5.15 6.44
N ALA A 19 4.57 -6.44 6.65
CA ALA A 19 3.44 -7.37 6.59
C ALA A 19 3.75 -8.65 7.36
N ILE A 20 2.71 -9.39 7.70
CA ILE A 20 2.80 -10.69 8.34
C ILE A 20 1.94 -11.68 7.54
N GLU A 21 2.51 -12.85 7.27
CA GLU A 21 1.78 -13.98 6.72
C GLU A 21 1.36 -14.91 7.86
N ALA A 22 0.07 -15.23 7.93
CA ALA A 22 -0.49 -16.13 8.92
C ALA A 22 -1.74 -16.81 8.37
N ASN A 23 -1.84 -18.13 8.54
CA ASN A 23 -3.01 -18.93 8.12
C ASN A 23 -3.39 -18.74 6.65
N GLY A 24 -2.43 -18.55 5.77
CA GLY A 24 -2.69 -18.37 4.34
C GLY A 24 -3.14 -16.95 3.97
N PHE A 25 -3.13 -16.01 4.91
CA PHE A 25 -3.43 -14.60 4.67
C PHE A 25 -2.19 -13.75 4.86
N VAL A 26 -2.15 -12.64 4.14
CA VAL A 26 -1.15 -11.59 4.34
C VAL A 26 -1.83 -10.37 4.93
N PHE A 27 -1.34 -9.91 6.07
CA PHE A 27 -1.81 -8.70 6.76
C PHE A 27 -0.75 -7.63 6.59
N ALA A 28 -1.02 -6.64 5.76
CA ALA A 28 -0.09 -5.56 5.48
C ALA A 28 -0.36 -4.36 6.38
N SER A 29 0.70 -3.79 6.91
CA SER A 29 0.64 -2.54 7.64
C SER A 29 0.28 -1.39 6.71
N GLY A 30 -0.26 -0.31 7.27
CA GLY A 30 -0.62 0.88 6.51
C GLY A 30 0.57 1.45 5.76
N GLN A 31 0.34 1.83 4.50
CA GLN A 31 1.36 2.41 3.66
C GLN A 31 1.08 3.89 3.44
N ILE A 32 1.90 4.73 4.05
CA ILE A 32 1.93 6.15 3.77
C ILE A 32 2.72 6.38 2.47
N PRO A 33 2.52 7.50 1.77
CA PRO A 33 3.08 7.70 0.43
C PRO A 33 4.56 8.11 0.42
N ILE A 34 5.40 7.40 1.15
CA ILE A 34 6.84 7.61 1.11
C ILE A 34 7.42 6.81 -0.05
N ASP A 35 8.14 7.49 -0.94
CA ASP A 35 8.93 6.83 -1.97
C ASP A 35 10.18 6.24 -1.31
N PRO A 36 10.38 4.91 -1.34
CA PRO A 36 11.54 4.30 -0.70
C PRO A 36 12.88 4.70 -1.31
N ALA A 37 12.89 5.19 -2.55
CA ALA A 37 14.11 5.65 -3.21
C ALA A 37 14.58 7.02 -2.69
N THR A 38 13.67 7.87 -2.23
CA THR A 38 13.99 9.24 -1.79
C THR A 38 13.80 9.45 -0.29
N GLY A 39 12.97 8.64 0.35
CA GLY A 39 12.56 8.82 1.74
C GLY A 39 11.52 9.93 1.94
N ASN A 40 10.98 10.49 0.87
CA ASN A 40 10.03 11.60 0.90
C ASN A 40 8.73 11.24 0.18
N PHE A 41 7.67 12.02 0.43
CA PHE A 41 6.45 11.96 -0.36
C PHE A 41 6.75 12.41 -1.78
N PRO A 42 6.06 11.86 -2.80
CA PRO A 42 6.18 12.35 -4.16
C PRO A 42 5.67 13.79 -4.24
N GLU A 43 6.16 14.55 -5.20
CA GLU A 43 5.59 15.84 -5.52
C GLU A 43 4.19 15.67 -6.10
N GLY A 44 3.33 16.65 -5.88
CA GLY A 44 1.96 16.64 -6.32
C GLY A 44 0.98 16.50 -5.17
N GLY A 45 -0.23 16.07 -5.49
CA GLY A 45 -1.33 16.01 -4.54
C GLY A 45 -1.80 14.59 -4.26
N ILE A 46 -3.10 14.46 -4.05
CA ILE A 46 -3.72 13.21 -3.63
C ILE A 46 -3.53 12.07 -4.64
N LYS A 47 -3.52 12.36 -5.94
CA LYS A 47 -3.35 11.32 -6.95
C LYS A 47 -1.96 10.69 -6.89
N GLU A 48 -0.93 11.50 -6.79
CA GLU A 48 0.45 11.05 -6.66
C GLU A 48 0.68 10.31 -5.34
N GLN A 49 0.10 10.81 -4.26
CA GLN A 49 0.18 10.16 -2.95
C GLN A 49 -0.53 8.80 -2.95
N THR A 50 -1.71 8.72 -3.54
CA THR A 50 -2.45 7.45 -3.66
C THR A 50 -1.66 6.44 -4.47
N ARG A 51 -1.09 6.86 -5.59
CA ARG A 51 -0.28 6.00 -6.44
C ARG A 51 0.94 5.46 -5.68
N GLN A 52 1.60 6.31 -4.92
CA GLN A 52 2.76 5.88 -4.15
C GLN A 52 2.39 4.88 -3.04
N SER A 53 1.34 5.14 -2.28
CA SER A 53 0.87 4.23 -1.23
C SER A 53 0.49 2.87 -1.79
N LEU A 54 -0.23 2.83 -2.90
CA LEU A 54 -0.64 1.58 -3.54
C LEU A 54 0.55 0.86 -4.18
N THR A 55 1.50 1.58 -4.73
CA THR A 55 2.75 0.99 -5.25
C THR A 55 3.55 0.34 -4.13
N ASN A 56 3.63 0.98 -2.96
CA ASN A 56 4.30 0.41 -1.80
C ASN A 56 3.59 -0.87 -1.34
N ALA A 57 2.26 -0.85 -1.23
CA ALA A 57 1.47 -2.01 -0.86
C ALA A 57 1.66 -3.16 -1.87
N LYS A 58 1.64 -2.85 -3.15
CA LYS A 58 1.90 -3.84 -4.22
C LYS A 58 3.26 -4.51 -4.05
N SER A 59 4.30 -3.74 -3.78
CA SER A 59 5.64 -4.28 -3.58
C SER A 59 5.71 -5.23 -2.40
N ILE A 60 5.02 -4.90 -1.30
CA ILE A 60 4.96 -5.76 -0.12
C ILE A 60 4.23 -7.07 -0.44
N LEU A 61 3.10 -7.00 -1.13
CA LEU A 61 2.34 -8.19 -1.50
C LEU A 61 3.14 -9.09 -2.45
N GLU A 62 3.85 -8.52 -3.40
CA GLU A 62 4.71 -9.29 -4.30
C GLU A 62 5.86 -9.98 -3.55
N ALA A 63 6.43 -9.30 -2.56
CA ALA A 63 7.45 -9.89 -1.68
C ALA A 63 6.88 -11.06 -0.86
N ALA A 64 5.60 -11.04 -0.56
CA ALA A 64 4.91 -12.13 0.13
C ALA A 64 4.50 -13.28 -0.82
N GLY A 65 4.73 -13.15 -2.12
CA GLY A 65 4.38 -14.17 -3.11
C GLY A 65 2.94 -14.08 -3.62
N THR A 66 2.28 -12.95 -3.42
CA THR A 66 0.92 -12.71 -3.92
C THR A 66 0.89 -11.41 -4.75
N ASP A 67 -0.28 -10.84 -4.97
CA ASP A 67 -0.45 -9.64 -5.77
C ASP A 67 -1.75 -8.92 -5.40
N LEU A 68 -2.00 -7.78 -6.06
CA LEU A 68 -3.19 -6.97 -5.82
C LEU A 68 -4.49 -7.67 -6.20
N ALA A 69 -4.46 -8.62 -7.13
CA ALA A 69 -5.66 -9.36 -7.53
C ALA A 69 -6.20 -10.28 -6.42
N HIS A 70 -5.40 -10.59 -5.42
CA HIS A 70 -5.77 -11.43 -4.28
C HIS A 70 -6.14 -10.64 -3.03
N VAL A 71 -6.19 -9.32 -3.12
CA VAL A 71 -6.62 -8.46 -2.01
C VAL A 71 -8.12 -8.65 -1.79
N VAL A 72 -8.50 -8.87 -0.53
CA VAL A 72 -9.90 -9.09 -0.15
C VAL A 72 -10.48 -7.93 0.64
N LYS A 73 -9.65 -7.10 1.23
CA LYS A 73 -10.09 -5.92 1.99
C LYS A 73 -8.98 -4.88 2.06
N THR A 74 -9.36 -3.61 1.92
CA THR A 74 -8.50 -2.47 2.22
C THR A 74 -9.24 -1.50 3.13
N THR A 75 -8.46 -0.64 3.79
CA THR A 75 -8.97 0.53 4.51
C THR A 75 -8.18 1.72 4.02
N VAL A 76 -8.85 2.81 3.70
CA VAL A 76 -8.21 4.04 3.25
C VAL A 76 -8.61 5.19 4.17
N PHE A 77 -7.61 5.87 4.73
CA PHE A 77 -7.81 7.06 5.53
C PHE A 77 -7.40 8.29 4.72
N LEU A 78 -8.27 9.29 4.70
CA LEU A 78 -8.02 10.56 4.02
C LEU A 78 -8.10 11.69 5.05
N SER A 79 -7.16 12.63 5.01
CA SER A 79 -7.19 13.80 5.86
C SER A 79 -8.28 14.81 5.42
N ASP A 80 -8.69 14.75 4.16
CA ASP A 80 -9.75 15.56 3.59
C ASP A 80 -10.61 14.71 2.66
N MET A 81 -11.89 14.54 3.02
CA MET A 81 -12.82 13.75 2.22
C MET A 81 -13.16 14.39 0.86
N ALA A 82 -12.82 15.64 0.65
CA ALA A 82 -12.93 16.26 -0.67
C ALA A 82 -12.03 15.58 -1.70
N ASN A 83 -11.00 14.86 -1.25
CA ASN A 83 -10.08 14.11 -2.10
C ASN A 83 -10.57 12.70 -2.45
N PHE A 84 -11.73 12.28 -1.97
CA PHE A 84 -12.23 10.92 -2.16
C PHE A 84 -12.36 10.53 -3.62
N GLY A 85 -12.93 11.39 -4.46
CA GLY A 85 -13.09 11.12 -5.89
C GLY A 85 -11.75 10.97 -6.62
N ALA A 86 -10.81 11.87 -6.37
CA ALA A 86 -9.48 11.82 -6.98
C ALA A 86 -8.69 10.59 -6.51
N MET A 87 -8.80 10.23 -5.25
CA MET A 87 -8.21 9.01 -4.72
C MET A 87 -8.79 7.78 -5.43
N ASN A 88 -10.10 7.71 -5.58
CA ASN A 88 -10.77 6.58 -6.24
C ASN A 88 -10.35 6.42 -7.70
N GLU A 89 -10.11 7.49 -8.42
CA GLU A 89 -9.63 7.41 -9.81
C GLU A 89 -8.32 6.64 -9.91
N VAL A 90 -7.38 6.91 -9.01
CA VAL A 90 -6.09 6.20 -8.97
C VAL A 90 -6.26 4.79 -8.42
N TYR A 91 -7.08 4.64 -7.38
CA TYR A 91 -7.38 3.33 -6.80
C TYR A 91 -7.89 2.35 -7.86
N ALA A 92 -8.77 2.82 -8.75
CA ALA A 92 -9.32 2.00 -9.83
C ALA A 92 -8.28 1.55 -10.85
N GLU A 93 -7.12 2.20 -10.92
CA GLU A 93 -6.03 1.77 -11.80
C GLU A 93 -5.30 0.54 -11.25
N PHE A 94 -5.40 0.29 -9.93
CA PHE A 94 -4.68 -0.78 -9.25
C PHE A 94 -5.53 -2.04 -9.01
N PHE A 95 -6.83 -1.89 -8.98
CA PHE A 95 -7.76 -2.99 -8.66
C PHE A 95 -8.78 -3.19 -9.76
N SER A 96 -9.27 -4.43 -9.86
CA SER A 96 -10.31 -4.82 -10.81
C SER A 96 -11.46 -5.49 -10.08
N ALA A 97 -12.65 -5.47 -10.68
CA ALA A 97 -13.82 -6.18 -10.13
C ALA A 97 -13.54 -7.70 -10.03
N PRO A 98 -14.09 -8.39 -9.02
CA PRO A 98 -14.89 -7.82 -7.92
C PRO A 98 -14.03 -7.06 -6.91
N TYR A 99 -14.55 -5.95 -6.45
CA TYR A 99 -13.87 -5.10 -5.47
C TYR A 99 -14.18 -5.54 -4.05
#